data_09b95f4441982080ed9d35c59baddf51
#
_entry.id   09b95f4441982080ed9d35c59baddf51
#
_cell.length_a   1.000
_cell.length_b   1.000
_cell.length_c   1.000
_cell.angle_alpha   90.00
_cell.angle_beta   90.00
_cell.angle_gamma   90.00
#
_symmetry.space_group_name_H-M   'P 1'
#
loop_
_entity.id
_entity.type
_entity.pdbx_description
1 polymer ?
#
loop_
_entity_poly.entity_id
_entity_poly.type
_entity_poly.pdbx_seq_one_letter_code
_entity_poly.pdbx_strand_id
1 'polypeptide(L)'
;NFNELIDASIKILKGKPFQIYPDFMTAGIADVSNYNDGMRGGRVRVRAKIAQLDKNTLVITQIPFSTNTTTLIDSILKANEKGKIKIKKIEDNTAADVEILIHLFPGVSPDKTIDALFAFTACETSVAPLGCVIEDNKPLFVGVSDMLKISTARTVDLLKAELEIQLEELKNKWHFSTLEKIFIREEMYIDFKLYSDREALYKYMYDRFEPFAKSFVREINDDDLQRLTQIPMIRITRFDSDKADDLIAKLEDEMKEVEHNLANLTDFAIAYFTKLKEKYGKGRERQTELRSFDNIEATKVALRNTKLYVNREEGFIGTGLKKDEYVTDCSDIDDVIVFLRDGNMMICKVDEKKFVGKDIIHVAIFDKSDKRTIYNMIYRDGKSGPSYIKRFNVSGVTRDKLYDLTNETKGSQILYFTCNPNGEAEVITIILRQIGSIKKLKWDVDFAGMAIKGRASKGNLVSKYPIKKIEIKEKGISTLKPRKIWFDDTVQKLNVD
;
A
#
# COMPACT_ATOMS: atom_id res chain seq x y z
N ASN A 1 15.19 1.03 3.08
CA ASN A 1 16.60 1.00 2.64
C ASN A 1 17.56 1.19 3.82
N PHE A 2 18.87 1.00 3.57
CA PHE A 2 19.90 1.04 4.61
C PHE A 2 19.96 2.39 5.34
N ASN A 3 20.02 3.48 4.59
CA ASN A 3 20.14 4.83 5.16
C ASN A 3 18.97 5.22 6.04
N GLU A 4 17.73 4.89 5.61
CA GLU A 4 16.52 5.17 6.39
C GLU A 4 16.44 4.33 7.67
N LEU A 5 16.90 3.06 7.64
CA LEU A 5 16.96 2.21 8.84
C LEU A 5 17.93 2.78 9.86
N ILE A 6 19.13 3.20 9.44
CA ILE A 6 20.11 3.84 10.32
C ILE A 6 19.57 5.15 10.91
N ASP A 7 18.97 6.02 10.07
CA ASP A 7 18.40 7.28 10.54
C ASP A 7 17.25 7.04 11.54
N ALA A 8 16.43 6.00 11.32
CA ALA A 8 15.38 5.61 12.23
C ALA A 8 15.94 5.06 13.54
N SER A 9 17.02 4.24 13.53
CA SER A 9 17.69 3.78 14.75
C SER A 9 18.23 4.94 15.58
N ILE A 10 18.85 5.94 14.92
CA ILE A 10 19.31 7.16 15.59
C ILE A 10 18.12 7.95 16.20
N LYS A 11 16.98 8.03 15.49
CA LYS A 11 15.76 8.67 16.03
C LYS A 11 15.19 7.92 17.23
N ILE A 12 15.20 6.59 17.21
CA ILE A 12 14.80 5.74 18.34
C ILE A 12 15.63 6.07 19.57
N LEU A 13 16.96 6.10 19.43
CA LEU A 13 17.89 6.44 20.53
C LEU A 13 17.66 7.85 21.09
N LYS A 14 17.24 8.79 20.23
CA LYS A 14 16.91 10.17 20.61
C LYS A 14 15.46 10.36 21.09
N GLY A 15 14.65 9.29 21.20
CA GLY A 15 13.25 9.36 21.57
C GLY A 15 12.36 10.13 20.57
N LYS A 16 12.77 10.24 19.29
CA LYS A 16 12.03 10.98 18.26
C LYS A 16 11.14 10.04 17.44
N PRO A 17 9.99 10.53 16.94
CA PRO A 17 9.14 9.76 16.05
C PRO A 17 9.85 9.47 14.72
N PHE A 18 9.54 8.32 14.14
CA PHE A 18 10.06 7.90 12.85
C PHE A 18 8.99 7.12 12.07
N GLN A 19 9.18 7.04 10.76
CA GLN A 19 8.38 6.21 9.86
C GLN A 19 9.32 5.52 8.88
N ILE A 20 9.02 4.26 8.57
CA ILE A 20 9.79 3.43 7.64
C ILE A 20 8.83 2.80 6.66
N TYR A 21 9.17 2.87 5.38
CA TYR A 21 8.41 2.28 4.31
C TYR A 21 9.26 1.29 3.50
N PRO A 22 8.65 0.28 2.88
CA PRO A 22 9.35 -0.64 2.00
C PRO A 22 10.12 0.09 0.91
N ASP A 23 11.25 -0.48 0.53
CA ASP A 23 12.05 -0.07 -0.61
C ASP A 23 12.39 -1.33 -1.41
N PHE A 24 12.06 -1.35 -2.69
CA PHE A 24 12.19 -2.53 -3.52
C PHE A 24 13.41 -2.42 -4.44
N MET A 25 14.12 -3.52 -4.61
CA MET A 25 15.33 -3.57 -5.48
C MET A 25 15.00 -3.32 -6.95
N THR A 26 13.75 -3.58 -7.36
CA THR A 26 13.26 -3.29 -8.71
C THR A 26 12.84 -1.84 -8.91
N ALA A 27 13.03 -1.00 -7.89
CA ALA A 27 12.55 0.38 -7.85
C ALA A 27 11.03 0.48 -8.03
N GLY A 28 10.53 1.18 -9.07
CA GLY A 28 9.10 1.37 -9.30
C GLY A 28 8.48 2.45 -8.41
N ILE A 29 7.16 2.52 -8.44
CA ILE A 29 6.38 3.49 -7.66
C ILE A 29 5.52 2.70 -6.67
N ALA A 30 5.51 3.10 -5.39
CA ALA A 30 4.76 2.40 -4.35
C ALA A 30 3.76 3.32 -3.63
N ASP A 31 2.54 2.82 -3.47
CA ASP A 31 1.53 3.41 -2.61
C ASP A 31 1.50 2.66 -1.28
N VAL A 32 1.90 3.37 -0.24
CA VAL A 32 2.02 2.86 1.13
C VAL A 32 0.89 3.34 2.05
N SER A 33 -0.16 3.97 1.51
CA SER A 33 -1.28 4.52 2.29
C SER A 33 -1.95 3.48 3.20
N ASN A 34 -1.92 2.21 2.81
CA ASN A 34 -2.48 1.10 3.56
C ASN A 34 -1.40 0.11 4.06
N TYR A 35 -0.17 0.57 4.26
CA TYR A 35 0.96 -0.29 4.63
C TYR A 35 0.79 -0.97 5.99
N ASN A 36 0.15 -0.30 6.96
CA ASN A 36 -0.09 -0.81 8.32
C ASN A 36 1.17 -1.33 9.01
N ASP A 37 2.31 -0.62 8.86
CA ASP A 37 3.60 -0.96 9.45
C ASP A 37 4.05 -2.42 9.20
N GLY A 38 3.67 -3.01 8.07
CA GLY A 38 4.01 -4.40 7.74
C GLY A 38 3.25 -5.47 8.53
N MET A 39 2.19 -5.11 9.23
CA MET A 39 1.34 -6.03 9.97
C MET A 39 0.25 -6.63 9.08
N ARG A 40 -0.36 -7.72 9.57
CA ARG A 40 -1.47 -8.40 8.90
C ARG A 40 -2.59 -7.44 8.53
N GLY A 41 -3.08 -7.55 7.29
CA GLY A 41 -4.11 -6.66 6.74
C GLY A 41 -3.55 -5.42 6.04
N GLY A 42 -2.25 -5.14 6.22
CA GLY A 42 -1.55 -4.11 5.45
C GLY A 42 -1.40 -4.49 3.98
N ARG A 43 -1.28 -3.47 3.13
CA ARG A 43 -1.13 -3.62 1.69
C ARG A 43 -0.27 -2.51 1.12
N VAL A 44 0.68 -2.88 0.27
CA VAL A 44 1.47 -1.96 -0.55
C VAL A 44 1.15 -2.23 -2.01
N ARG A 45 0.72 -1.22 -2.75
CA ARG A 45 0.52 -1.32 -4.21
C ARG A 45 1.79 -0.83 -4.87
N VAL A 46 2.32 -1.62 -5.80
CA VAL A 46 3.56 -1.27 -6.52
C VAL A 46 3.25 -1.22 -8.01
N ARG A 47 3.63 -0.11 -8.66
CA ARG A 47 3.45 0.13 -10.09
C ARG A 47 4.79 0.17 -10.81
N ALA A 48 4.76 -0.31 -12.05
CA ALA A 48 5.81 -0.06 -13.02
C ALA A 48 5.99 1.46 -13.25
N LYS A 49 7.20 1.89 -13.53
CA LYS A 49 7.46 3.25 -13.99
C LYS A 49 7.29 3.29 -15.50
N ILE A 50 6.17 3.89 -15.93
CA ILE A 50 5.78 4.00 -17.33
C ILE A 50 5.83 5.47 -17.70
N ALA A 51 6.50 5.79 -18.81
CA ALA A 51 6.57 7.13 -19.37
C ALA A 51 6.14 7.11 -20.84
N GLN A 52 5.63 8.24 -21.33
CA GLN A 52 5.38 8.44 -22.73
C GLN A 52 6.70 8.90 -23.39
N LEU A 53 7.19 8.11 -24.36
CA LEU A 53 8.39 8.43 -25.14
C LEU A 53 8.06 9.35 -26.31
N ASP A 54 6.98 9.04 -27.02
CA ASP A 54 6.44 9.82 -28.13
C ASP A 54 4.91 9.70 -28.20
N LYS A 55 4.27 10.26 -29.26
CA LYS A 55 2.80 10.24 -29.42
C LYS A 55 2.19 8.85 -29.42
N ASN A 56 2.94 7.83 -29.82
CA ASN A 56 2.45 6.47 -30.01
C ASN A 56 3.30 5.41 -29.31
N THR A 57 4.28 5.80 -28.49
CA THR A 57 5.18 4.87 -27.82
C THR A 57 5.25 5.18 -26.33
N LEU A 58 5.02 4.14 -25.52
CA LEU A 58 5.27 4.15 -24.08
C LEU A 58 6.55 3.35 -23.79
N VAL A 59 7.27 3.72 -22.74
CA VAL A 59 8.44 3.01 -22.25
C VAL A 59 8.24 2.62 -20.78
N ILE A 60 8.53 1.38 -20.46
CA ILE A 60 8.62 0.90 -19.07
C ILE A 60 10.10 0.82 -18.71
N THR A 61 10.52 1.59 -17.70
CA THR A 61 11.90 1.66 -17.24
C THR A 61 12.14 0.97 -15.91
N GLN A 62 11.07 0.67 -15.15
CA GLN A 62 11.13 -0.05 -13.89
C GLN A 62 9.90 -0.96 -13.77
N ILE A 63 10.09 -2.15 -13.25
CA ILE A 63 9.02 -3.15 -13.09
C ILE A 63 8.59 -3.24 -11.63
N PRO A 64 7.33 -3.64 -11.33
CA PRO A 64 6.88 -3.84 -9.96
C PRO A 64 7.64 -4.97 -9.28
N PHE A 65 7.78 -4.87 -7.97
CA PHE A 65 8.30 -5.95 -7.15
C PHE A 65 7.46 -7.23 -7.33
N SER A 66 8.10 -8.39 -7.25
CA SER A 66 7.54 -9.74 -7.46
C SER A 66 7.16 -10.10 -8.90
N THR A 67 7.59 -9.33 -9.90
CA THR A 67 7.44 -9.68 -11.31
C THR A 67 8.80 -9.62 -12.04
N ASN A 68 8.85 -10.14 -13.24
CA ASN A 68 9.99 -10.03 -14.16
C ASN A 68 9.51 -9.55 -15.54
N THR A 69 10.42 -9.18 -16.42
CA THR A 69 10.11 -8.63 -17.76
C THR A 69 9.26 -9.60 -18.58
N THR A 70 9.58 -10.87 -18.61
CA THR A 70 8.82 -11.90 -19.34
C THR A 70 7.38 -12.01 -18.83
N THR A 71 7.19 -12.15 -17.51
CA THR A 71 5.85 -12.24 -16.91
C THR A 71 5.03 -10.98 -17.15
N LEU A 72 5.69 -9.81 -17.11
CA LEU A 72 5.05 -8.53 -17.38
C LEU A 72 4.57 -8.46 -18.83
N ILE A 73 5.44 -8.75 -19.79
CA ILE A 73 5.14 -8.75 -21.23
C ILE A 73 4.02 -9.74 -21.54
N ASP A 74 4.08 -10.95 -21.03
CA ASP A 74 3.04 -11.96 -21.20
C ASP A 74 1.68 -11.48 -20.67
N SER A 75 1.67 -10.78 -19.54
CA SER A 75 0.43 -10.24 -18.97
C SER A 75 -0.17 -9.16 -19.88
N ILE A 76 0.68 -8.33 -20.50
CA ILE A 76 0.28 -7.28 -21.43
C ILE A 76 -0.27 -7.91 -22.73
N LEU A 77 0.42 -8.89 -23.28
CA LEU A 77 -0.04 -9.60 -24.48
C LEU A 77 -1.40 -10.28 -24.25
N LYS A 78 -1.56 -10.99 -23.14
CA LYS A 78 -2.85 -11.60 -22.75
C LYS A 78 -3.97 -10.58 -22.59
N ALA A 79 -3.68 -9.40 -22.06
CA ALA A 79 -4.67 -8.33 -21.93
C ALA A 79 -5.04 -7.73 -23.30
N ASN A 80 -4.07 -7.65 -24.24
CA ASN A 80 -4.32 -7.22 -25.61
C ASN A 80 -5.16 -8.24 -26.40
N GLU A 81 -4.84 -9.55 -26.30
CA GLU A 81 -5.62 -10.63 -26.91
C GLU A 81 -7.08 -10.65 -26.43
N LYS A 82 -7.28 -10.38 -25.13
CA LYS A 82 -8.62 -10.25 -24.54
C LYS A 82 -9.33 -8.92 -24.87
N GLY A 83 -8.68 -8.07 -25.68
CA GLY A 83 -9.24 -6.77 -26.06
C GLY A 83 -9.40 -5.76 -24.94
N LYS A 84 -8.73 -5.95 -23.78
CA LYS A 84 -8.76 -5.03 -22.64
C LYS A 84 -7.89 -3.79 -22.83
N ILE A 85 -6.81 -3.96 -23.60
CA ILE A 85 -5.91 -2.91 -24.06
C ILE A 85 -5.76 -3.02 -25.57
N LYS A 86 -5.30 -1.94 -26.21
CA LYS A 86 -5.09 -1.93 -27.67
C LYS A 86 -3.68 -1.46 -27.96
N ILE A 87 -2.78 -2.40 -28.16
CA ILE A 87 -1.37 -2.15 -28.51
C ILE A 87 -1.01 -2.77 -29.85
N LYS A 88 -0.10 -2.13 -30.57
CA LYS A 88 0.37 -2.57 -31.88
C LYS A 88 1.49 -3.60 -31.77
N LYS A 89 2.49 -3.33 -30.94
CA LYS A 89 3.71 -4.13 -30.78
C LYS A 89 4.32 -3.87 -29.39
N ILE A 90 5.05 -4.86 -28.85
CA ILE A 90 5.94 -4.73 -27.70
C ILE A 90 7.35 -5.11 -28.14
N GLU A 91 8.34 -4.36 -27.68
CA GLU A 91 9.77 -4.65 -27.87
C GLU A 91 10.46 -4.64 -26.51
N ASP A 92 11.22 -5.69 -26.23
CA ASP A 92 12.03 -5.82 -25.03
C ASP A 92 13.49 -5.51 -25.36
N ASN A 93 13.96 -4.33 -24.96
CA ASN A 93 15.34 -3.88 -25.13
C ASN A 93 16.12 -3.97 -23.80
N THR A 94 15.57 -4.69 -22.82
CA THR A 94 16.17 -4.81 -21.48
C THR A 94 17.58 -5.42 -21.58
N ALA A 95 18.56 -4.72 -21.03
CA ALA A 95 19.94 -5.16 -20.87
C ALA A 95 20.34 -5.08 -19.38
N ALA A 96 21.21 -4.14 -18.99
CA ALA A 96 21.52 -3.86 -17.59
C ALA A 96 20.33 -3.17 -16.89
N ASP A 97 19.65 -2.29 -17.61
CA ASP A 97 18.46 -1.61 -17.16
C ASP A 97 17.24 -2.09 -17.94
N VAL A 98 16.07 -2.00 -17.30
CA VAL A 98 14.80 -2.37 -17.93
C VAL A 98 14.40 -1.32 -18.98
N GLU A 99 14.14 -1.78 -20.20
CA GLU A 99 13.60 -0.97 -21.27
C GLU A 99 12.61 -1.79 -22.12
N ILE A 100 11.32 -1.61 -21.86
CA ILE A 100 10.25 -2.27 -22.61
C ILE A 100 9.45 -1.19 -23.35
N LEU A 101 9.46 -1.24 -24.69
CA LEU A 101 8.72 -0.32 -25.54
C LEU A 101 7.35 -0.90 -25.90
N ILE A 102 6.31 -0.09 -25.72
CA ILE A 102 4.93 -0.44 -26.09
C ILE A 102 4.47 0.53 -27.16
N HIS A 103 4.30 0.04 -28.38
CA HIS A 103 3.82 0.81 -29.50
C HIS A 103 2.29 0.78 -29.57
N LEU A 104 1.69 1.96 -29.63
CA LEU A 104 0.24 2.16 -29.72
C LEU A 104 -0.21 2.32 -31.16
N PHE A 105 -1.48 2.04 -31.44
CA PHE A 105 -2.09 2.41 -32.71
C PHE A 105 -2.32 3.93 -32.76
N PRO A 106 -2.26 4.56 -33.96
CA PRO A 106 -2.62 5.97 -34.11
C PRO A 106 -4.02 6.26 -33.56
N GLY A 107 -4.15 7.34 -32.80
CA GLY A 107 -5.42 7.77 -32.18
C GLY A 107 -5.76 7.10 -30.85
N VAL A 108 -4.95 6.18 -30.35
CA VAL A 108 -5.08 5.63 -29.00
C VAL A 108 -4.45 6.60 -28.00
N SER A 109 -5.19 6.92 -26.93
CA SER A 109 -4.69 7.82 -25.87
C SER A 109 -3.63 7.12 -25.02
N PRO A 110 -2.40 7.67 -24.92
CA PRO A 110 -1.35 7.13 -24.05
C PRO A 110 -1.77 7.04 -22.58
N ASP A 111 -2.37 8.10 -22.04
CA ASP A 111 -2.77 8.16 -20.62
C ASP A 111 -3.81 7.07 -20.26
N LYS A 112 -4.85 6.92 -21.10
CA LYS A 112 -5.84 5.86 -20.91
C LYS A 112 -5.22 4.46 -21.03
N THR A 113 -4.21 4.31 -21.87
CA THR A 113 -3.49 3.03 -22.01
C THR A 113 -2.64 2.75 -20.78
N ILE A 114 -1.98 3.75 -20.21
CA ILE A 114 -1.23 3.62 -18.95
C ILE A 114 -2.17 3.17 -17.81
N ASP A 115 -3.32 3.83 -17.68
CA ASP A 115 -4.33 3.44 -16.69
C ASP A 115 -4.84 2.00 -16.92
N ALA A 116 -5.07 1.61 -18.17
CA ALA A 116 -5.49 0.26 -18.52
C ALA A 116 -4.39 -0.78 -18.25
N LEU A 117 -3.10 -0.46 -18.48
CA LEU A 117 -1.97 -1.29 -18.12
C LEU A 117 -1.94 -1.56 -16.62
N PHE A 118 -2.13 -0.54 -15.78
CA PHE A 118 -2.23 -0.72 -14.34
C PHE A 118 -3.45 -1.52 -13.91
N ALA A 119 -4.60 -1.35 -14.57
CA ALA A 119 -5.84 -2.01 -14.20
C ALA A 119 -5.90 -3.51 -14.61
N PHE A 120 -5.27 -3.89 -15.73
CA PHE A 120 -5.48 -5.20 -16.37
C PHE A 120 -4.24 -6.06 -16.51
N THR A 121 -3.06 -5.56 -16.14
CA THR A 121 -1.80 -6.28 -16.33
C THR A 121 -0.96 -6.32 -15.06
N ALA A 122 0.17 -7.01 -15.10
CA ALA A 122 1.14 -7.04 -14.02
C ALA A 122 1.95 -5.73 -13.88
N CYS A 123 1.59 -4.64 -14.58
CA CYS A 123 2.15 -3.32 -14.36
C CYS A 123 1.79 -2.72 -12.99
N GLU A 124 0.77 -3.24 -12.34
CA GLU A 124 0.48 -3.00 -10.91
C GLU A 124 0.39 -4.34 -10.18
N THR A 125 1.14 -4.46 -9.10
CA THR A 125 1.09 -5.61 -8.19
C THR A 125 0.74 -5.16 -6.78
N SER A 126 0.34 -6.11 -5.93
CA SER A 126 0.00 -5.83 -4.55
C SER A 126 0.76 -6.75 -3.63
N VAL A 127 1.51 -6.16 -2.70
CA VAL A 127 2.27 -6.87 -1.66
C VAL A 127 1.51 -6.75 -0.34
N ALA A 128 1.23 -7.87 0.30
CA ALA A 128 0.65 -7.93 1.64
C ALA A 128 1.75 -8.37 2.63
N PRO A 129 2.45 -7.43 3.27
CA PRO A 129 3.51 -7.76 4.20
C PRO A 129 2.95 -8.39 5.47
N LEU A 130 3.72 -9.29 6.07
CA LEU A 130 3.45 -9.87 7.38
C LEU A 130 4.77 -10.01 8.12
N GLY A 131 5.03 -9.08 9.04
CA GLY A 131 6.22 -9.09 9.86
C GLY A 131 6.19 -10.22 10.88
N CYS A 132 7.22 -11.07 10.86
CA CYS A 132 7.40 -12.15 11.84
C CYS A 132 8.88 -12.27 12.19
N VAL A 133 9.19 -12.29 13.47
CA VAL A 133 10.52 -12.57 14.03
C VAL A 133 10.45 -13.75 14.95
N ILE A 134 11.60 -14.36 15.23
CA ILE A 134 11.70 -15.43 16.24
C ILE A 134 12.34 -14.83 17.50
N GLU A 135 11.63 -14.91 18.60
CA GLU A 135 12.10 -14.52 19.93
C GLU A 135 11.87 -15.71 20.88
N ASP A 136 12.88 -16.08 21.63
CA ASP A 136 12.86 -17.23 22.56
C ASP A 136 12.30 -18.52 21.94
N ASN A 137 12.71 -18.83 20.70
CA ASN A 137 12.27 -19.98 19.90
C ASN A 137 10.76 -19.97 19.55
N LYS A 138 10.09 -18.82 19.64
CA LYS A 138 8.67 -18.66 19.29
C LYS A 138 8.50 -17.60 18.21
N PRO A 139 7.55 -17.78 17.26
CA PRO A 139 7.25 -16.75 16.29
C PRO A 139 6.51 -15.58 16.96
N LEU A 140 7.03 -14.38 16.76
CA LEU A 140 6.42 -13.13 17.20
C LEU A 140 6.03 -12.29 15.97
N PHE A 141 4.74 -11.98 15.86
CA PHE A 141 4.22 -11.11 14.78
C PHE A 141 4.18 -9.67 15.26
N VAL A 142 5.04 -8.84 14.71
CA VAL A 142 5.19 -7.43 15.10
C VAL A 142 5.37 -6.54 13.88
N GLY A 143 5.06 -5.25 14.04
CA GLY A 143 5.31 -4.23 13.02
C GLY A 143 6.80 -4.01 12.78
N VAL A 144 7.12 -3.49 11.60
CA VAL A 144 8.52 -3.20 11.19
C VAL A 144 9.15 -2.15 12.13
N SER A 145 8.35 -1.20 12.60
CA SER A 145 8.80 -0.19 13.58
C SER A 145 9.24 -0.82 14.90
N ASP A 146 8.49 -1.81 15.40
CA ASP A 146 8.84 -2.50 16.64
C ASP A 146 10.02 -3.45 16.44
N MET A 147 10.11 -4.15 15.29
CA MET A 147 11.31 -4.91 14.93
C MET A 147 12.56 -4.06 14.98
N LEU A 148 12.49 -2.83 14.45
CA LEU A 148 13.64 -1.94 14.45
C LEU A 148 13.98 -1.43 15.86
N LYS A 149 12.97 -1.17 16.72
CA LYS A 149 13.21 -0.81 18.12
C LYS A 149 13.93 -1.94 18.87
N ILE A 150 13.45 -3.18 18.73
CA ILE A 150 14.07 -4.36 19.32
C ILE A 150 15.51 -4.53 18.82
N SER A 151 15.72 -4.45 17.51
CA SER A 151 17.05 -4.55 16.90
C SER A 151 17.99 -3.44 17.37
N THR A 152 17.51 -2.21 17.49
CA THR A 152 18.30 -1.07 17.98
C THR A 152 18.68 -1.24 19.44
N ALA A 153 17.73 -1.65 20.31
CA ALA A 153 18.00 -1.91 21.72
C ALA A 153 19.04 -3.03 21.88
N ARG A 154 18.88 -4.16 21.17
CA ARG A 154 19.84 -5.26 21.18
C ARG A 154 21.23 -4.83 20.71
N THR A 155 21.31 -3.94 19.72
CA THR A 155 22.60 -3.41 19.27
C THR A 155 23.28 -2.62 20.38
N VAL A 156 22.54 -1.80 21.13
CA VAL A 156 23.07 -1.06 22.29
C VAL A 156 23.58 -2.01 23.38
N ASP A 157 22.83 -3.07 23.69
CA ASP A 157 23.24 -4.08 24.67
C ASP A 157 24.55 -4.79 24.24
N LEU A 158 24.68 -5.11 22.96
CA LEU A 158 25.90 -5.72 22.43
C LEU A 158 27.09 -4.76 22.46
N LEU A 159 26.90 -3.48 22.10
CA LEU A 159 27.94 -2.46 22.21
C LEU A 159 28.40 -2.24 23.64
N LYS A 160 27.45 -2.30 24.60
CA LYS A 160 27.78 -2.26 26.03
C LYS A 160 28.64 -3.45 26.44
N ALA A 161 28.23 -4.67 26.08
CA ALA A 161 29.00 -5.87 26.40
C ALA A 161 30.39 -5.86 25.77
N GLU A 162 30.53 -5.36 24.54
CA GLU A 162 31.83 -5.18 23.88
C GLU A 162 32.74 -4.23 24.66
N LEU A 163 32.20 -3.07 25.10
CA LEU A 163 32.95 -2.11 25.91
C LEU A 163 33.32 -2.68 27.28
N GLU A 164 32.45 -3.46 27.93
CA GLU A 164 32.75 -4.10 29.21
C GLU A 164 33.91 -5.12 29.08
N ILE A 165 33.88 -5.94 28.02
CA ILE A 165 34.98 -6.88 27.71
C ILE A 165 36.29 -6.11 27.44
N GLN A 166 36.22 -5.05 26.62
CA GLN A 166 37.37 -4.21 26.32
C GLN A 166 37.97 -3.60 27.57
N LEU A 167 37.13 -3.09 28.48
CA LEU A 167 37.59 -2.52 29.74
C LEU A 167 38.28 -3.56 30.62
N GLU A 168 37.74 -4.77 30.71
CA GLU A 168 38.36 -5.89 31.46
C GLU A 168 39.73 -6.29 30.87
N GLU A 169 39.82 -6.40 29.55
CA GLU A 169 41.08 -6.65 28.87
C GLU A 169 42.12 -5.56 29.13
N LEU A 170 41.73 -4.27 29.07
CA LEU A 170 42.60 -3.15 29.37
C LEU A 170 43.05 -3.14 30.82
N LYS A 171 42.15 -3.40 31.78
CA LYS A 171 42.46 -3.55 33.20
C LYS A 171 43.44 -4.69 33.45
N ASN A 172 43.30 -5.82 32.80
CA ASN A 172 44.22 -6.94 32.91
C ASN A 172 45.59 -6.63 32.31
N LYS A 173 45.66 -5.93 31.17
CA LYS A 173 46.92 -5.46 30.56
C LYS A 173 47.62 -4.45 31.45
N TRP A 174 46.89 -3.47 31.96
CA TRP A 174 47.40 -2.46 32.89
C TRP A 174 47.94 -3.09 34.16
N HIS A 175 47.16 -4.01 34.78
CA HIS A 175 47.56 -4.72 35.98
C HIS A 175 48.88 -5.48 35.78
N PHE A 176 48.98 -6.26 34.72
CA PHE A 176 50.21 -7.03 34.44
C PHE A 176 51.38 -6.12 34.11
N SER A 177 51.21 -5.03 33.35
CA SER A 177 52.28 -4.08 33.07
C SER A 177 52.80 -3.38 34.35
N THR A 178 51.90 -3.08 35.27
CA THR A 178 52.28 -2.51 36.59
C THR A 178 53.04 -3.51 37.43
N LEU A 179 52.60 -4.79 37.47
CA LEU A 179 53.28 -5.86 38.15
C LEU A 179 54.69 -6.08 37.55
N GLU A 180 54.81 -6.16 36.23
CA GLU A 180 56.10 -6.32 35.52
C GLU A 180 57.06 -5.16 35.85
N LYS A 181 56.54 -3.91 35.84
CA LYS A 181 57.34 -2.73 36.21
C LYS A 181 57.90 -2.83 37.62
N ILE A 182 57.02 -3.13 38.61
CA ILE A 182 57.40 -3.27 40.02
C ILE A 182 58.36 -4.44 40.19
N PHE A 183 58.09 -5.60 39.59
CA PHE A 183 58.90 -6.80 39.65
C PHE A 183 60.33 -6.52 39.19
N ILE A 184 60.53 -5.83 38.11
CA ILE A 184 61.86 -5.52 37.55
C ILE A 184 62.53 -4.41 38.34
N ARG A 185 61.82 -3.33 38.70
CA ARG A 185 62.37 -2.20 39.45
C ARG A 185 62.88 -2.58 40.84
N GLU A 186 62.10 -3.45 41.54
CA GLU A 186 62.44 -3.94 42.86
C GLU A 186 63.36 -5.15 42.80
N GLU A 187 63.88 -5.52 41.62
CA GLU A 187 64.81 -6.61 41.37
C GLU A 187 64.42 -7.95 41.98
N MET A 188 63.12 -8.24 42.12
CA MET A 188 62.59 -9.42 42.79
C MET A 188 63.10 -10.74 42.19
N TYR A 189 63.47 -10.76 40.90
CA TYR A 189 64.02 -11.91 40.20
C TYR A 189 65.42 -12.35 40.69
N ILE A 190 66.20 -11.50 41.37
CA ILE A 190 67.54 -11.80 41.85
C ILE A 190 67.52 -12.90 42.92
N ASP A 191 66.50 -12.86 43.79
CA ASP A 191 66.39 -13.75 44.92
C ASP A 191 65.78 -15.13 44.53
N PHE A 192 65.35 -15.32 43.30
CA PHE A 192 64.72 -16.59 42.83
C PHE A 192 65.69 -17.79 43.03
N LYS A 193 67.00 -17.61 42.96
CA LYS A 193 67.99 -18.64 43.21
C LYS A 193 67.95 -19.20 44.64
N LEU A 194 67.33 -18.53 45.59
CA LEU A 194 67.21 -18.93 46.99
C LEU A 194 66.05 -19.92 47.25
N TYR A 195 65.13 -20.04 46.29
CA TYR A 195 63.93 -20.82 46.42
C TYR A 195 63.91 -21.95 45.38
N SER A 196 63.91 -23.20 45.89
CA SER A 196 63.89 -24.41 45.06
C SER A 196 62.46 -24.95 44.86
N ASP A 197 61.50 -24.46 45.62
CA ASP A 197 60.10 -24.84 45.60
C ASP A 197 59.20 -23.70 45.13
N ARG A 198 58.18 -24.07 44.32
CA ARG A 198 57.25 -23.11 43.75
C ARG A 198 56.40 -22.37 44.80
N GLU A 199 55.93 -23.11 45.81
CA GLU A 199 55.10 -22.53 46.85
C GLU A 199 55.84 -21.48 47.68
N ALA A 200 57.12 -21.79 48.06
CA ALA A 200 57.98 -20.87 48.77
C ALA A 200 58.33 -19.64 47.92
N LEU A 201 58.60 -19.80 46.62
CA LEU A 201 58.82 -18.70 45.68
C LEU A 201 57.59 -17.79 45.55
N TYR A 202 56.42 -18.38 45.41
CA TYR A 202 55.19 -17.59 45.28
C TYR A 202 54.85 -16.84 46.56
N LYS A 203 55.06 -17.48 47.74
CA LYS A 203 54.89 -16.79 49.03
C LYS A 203 55.87 -15.57 49.12
N TYR A 204 57.13 -15.75 48.75
CA TYR A 204 58.09 -14.64 48.69
C TYR A 204 57.58 -13.53 47.76
N MET A 205 57.12 -13.84 46.59
CA MET A 205 56.59 -12.83 45.64
C MET A 205 55.38 -12.11 46.22
N TYR A 206 54.40 -12.80 46.82
CA TYR A 206 53.25 -12.17 47.49
C TYR A 206 53.69 -11.21 48.57
N ASP A 207 54.62 -11.61 49.47
CA ASP A 207 55.15 -10.78 50.56
C ASP A 207 55.88 -9.53 49.99
N ARG A 208 56.57 -9.64 48.87
CA ARG A 208 57.30 -8.55 48.23
C ARG A 208 56.34 -7.58 47.51
N PHE A 209 55.21 -8.02 47.01
CA PHE A 209 54.18 -7.18 46.38
C PHE A 209 53.25 -6.52 47.40
N GLU A 210 53.11 -7.02 48.63
CA GLU A 210 52.22 -6.50 49.67
C GLU A 210 52.33 -4.94 49.82
N PRO A 211 53.47 -4.31 49.88
CA PRO A 211 53.59 -2.84 50.01
C PRO A 211 52.95 -2.08 48.84
N PHE A 212 52.82 -2.71 47.68
CA PHE A 212 52.28 -2.15 46.48
C PHE A 212 50.83 -2.50 46.21
N ALA A 213 50.15 -3.25 47.12
CA ALA A 213 48.81 -3.77 46.94
C ALA A 213 47.79 -2.70 46.58
N LYS A 214 47.93 -1.47 47.09
CA LYS A 214 47.05 -0.32 46.77
C LYS A 214 47.19 0.21 45.34
N SER A 215 48.25 -0.16 44.65
CA SER A 215 48.53 0.28 43.28
C SER A 215 47.92 -0.66 42.23
N PHE A 216 47.27 -1.72 42.64
CA PHE A 216 46.72 -2.72 41.73
C PHE A 216 45.19 -2.58 41.58
N VAL A 217 44.67 -2.90 40.40
CA VAL A 217 43.25 -2.91 40.10
C VAL A 217 42.52 -4.11 40.74
N ARG A 218 43.21 -5.21 40.93
CA ARG A 218 42.72 -6.43 41.59
C ARG A 218 43.81 -7.08 42.39
N GLU A 219 43.46 -8.04 43.22
CA GLU A 219 44.42 -8.87 43.92
C GLU A 219 45.28 -9.68 42.93
N ILE A 220 46.54 -9.90 43.30
CA ILE A 220 47.47 -10.72 42.54
C ILE A 220 47.08 -12.18 42.74
N ASN A 221 47.14 -12.96 41.69
CA ASN A 221 46.92 -14.41 41.74
C ASN A 221 48.14 -15.19 41.23
N ASP A 222 48.05 -16.53 41.39
CA ASP A 222 49.15 -17.44 40.99
C ASP A 222 49.45 -17.38 39.51
N ASP A 223 48.48 -17.11 38.64
CA ASP A 223 48.71 -16.93 37.19
C ASP A 223 49.53 -15.71 36.90
N ASP A 224 49.32 -14.61 37.61
CA ASP A 224 50.11 -13.38 37.47
C ASP A 224 51.58 -13.67 37.86
N LEU A 225 51.79 -14.37 39.01
CA LEU A 225 53.13 -14.75 39.47
C LEU A 225 53.78 -15.72 38.50
N GLN A 226 53.07 -16.69 37.96
CA GLN A 226 53.59 -17.59 36.94
C GLN A 226 54.05 -16.84 35.69
N ARG A 227 53.29 -15.89 35.23
CA ARG A 227 53.63 -15.05 34.05
C ARG A 227 54.89 -14.19 34.32
N LEU A 228 55.03 -13.65 35.55
CA LEU A 228 56.23 -12.91 35.92
C LEU A 228 57.48 -13.79 35.93
N THR A 229 57.41 -15.04 36.45
CA THR A 229 58.52 -15.99 36.44
C THR A 229 58.92 -16.44 35.02
N GLN A 230 58.09 -16.28 34.05
CA GLN A 230 58.36 -16.64 32.66
C GLN A 230 58.90 -15.46 31.83
N ILE A 231 59.14 -14.30 32.44
CA ILE A 231 59.71 -13.15 31.73
C ILE A 231 61.18 -13.47 31.33
N PRO A 232 61.54 -13.44 30.06
CA PRO A 232 62.91 -13.70 29.60
C PRO A 232 63.90 -12.70 30.18
N MET A 233 65.06 -13.15 30.60
CA MET A 233 66.16 -12.25 31.12
C MET A 233 66.54 -11.13 30.18
N ILE A 234 66.49 -11.36 28.86
CA ILE A 234 66.75 -10.32 27.86
C ILE A 234 65.72 -9.16 27.91
N ARG A 235 64.51 -9.45 28.36
CA ARG A 235 63.41 -8.42 28.55
C ARG A 235 63.70 -7.64 29.83
N ILE A 236 64.21 -8.28 30.87
CA ILE A 236 64.59 -7.64 32.13
C ILE A 236 65.82 -6.70 31.90
N THR A 237 66.83 -7.19 31.22
CA THR A 237 68.07 -6.39 30.96
C THR A 237 67.87 -5.23 29.96
N ARG A 238 66.82 -5.29 29.15
CA ARG A 238 66.43 -4.23 28.21
C ARG A 238 65.22 -3.43 28.69
N PHE A 239 64.82 -3.59 29.93
CA PHE A 239 63.72 -2.87 30.50
C PHE A 239 64.03 -1.38 30.57
N ASP A 240 63.06 -0.61 30.04
CA ASP A 240 63.08 0.84 30.02
C ASP A 240 61.88 1.33 30.84
N SER A 241 62.15 1.89 32.01
CA SER A 241 61.12 2.34 32.95
C SER A 241 60.24 3.42 32.36
N ASP A 242 60.79 4.35 31.57
CA ASP A 242 60.06 5.46 31.00
C ASP A 242 59.05 4.96 29.95
N LYS A 243 59.47 4.00 29.13
CA LYS A 243 58.52 3.34 28.18
C LYS A 243 57.47 2.52 28.85
N ALA A 244 57.77 1.91 30.00
CA ALA A 244 56.75 1.20 30.78
C ALA A 244 55.71 2.18 31.37
N ASP A 245 56.19 3.34 31.84
CA ASP A 245 55.31 4.40 32.34
C ASP A 245 54.44 4.99 31.24
N ASP A 246 55.01 5.24 30.08
CA ASP A 246 54.27 5.69 28.89
C ASP A 246 53.17 4.69 28.48
N LEU A 247 53.49 3.37 28.51
CA LEU A 247 52.52 2.32 28.21
C LEU A 247 51.40 2.27 29.25
N ILE A 248 51.71 2.35 30.53
CA ILE A 248 50.74 2.34 31.62
C ILE A 248 49.83 3.56 31.50
N ALA A 249 50.39 4.76 31.29
CA ALA A 249 49.61 5.99 31.09
C ALA A 249 48.68 5.89 29.88
N LYS A 250 49.16 5.33 28.76
CA LYS A 250 48.33 5.09 27.57
C LYS A 250 47.19 4.14 27.86
N LEU A 251 47.42 3.04 28.59
CA LEU A 251 46.35 2.10 28.99
C LEU A 251 45.32 2.76 29.90
N GLU A 252 45.77 3.65 30.81
CA GLU A 252 44.86 4.44 31.66
C GLU A 252 43.96 5.37 30.84
N ASP A 253 44.53 6.02 29.84
CA ASP A 253 43.73 6.92 28.97
C ASP A 253 42.76 6.12 28.11
N GLU A 254 43.15 4.95 27.57
CA GLU A 254 42.26 4.04 26.86
C GLU A 254 41.10 3.52 27.78
N MET A 255 41.43 3.17 29.06
CA MET A 255 40.41 2.79 30.04
C MET A 255 39.42 3.91 30.33
N LYS A 256 39.90 5.15 30.53
CA LYS A 256 39.07 6.34 30.73
C LYS A 256 38.15 6.59 29.56
N GLU A 257 38.63 6.41 28.31
CA GLU A 257 37.83 6.55 27.11
C GLU A 257 36.71 5.50 27.07
N VAL A 258 37.00 4.23 27.36
CA VAL A 258 36.00 3.15 27.42
C VAL A 258 34.99 3.38 28.54
N GLU A 259 35.43 3.82 29.73
CA GLU A 259 34.53 4.16 30.85
C GLU A 259 33.64 5.37 30.52
N HIS A 260 34.17 6.37 29.82
CA HIS A 260 33.37 7.49 29.30
C HIS A 260 32.32 7.01 28.32
N ASN A 261 32.64 6.12 27.40
CA ASN A 261 31.72 5.55 26.43
C ASN A 261 30.63 4.69 27.10
N LEU A 262 30.96 3.94 28.14
CA LEU A 262 30.01 3.19 28.97
C LEU A 262 29.05 4.11 29.72
N ALA A 263 29.57 5.21 30.27
CA ALA A 263 28.75 6.23 30.96
C ALA A 263 27.81 6.99 30.00
N ASN A 264 28.20 7.12 28.72
CA ASN A 264 27.47 7.83 27.68
C ASN A 264 27.06 6.90 26.54
N LEU A 265 26.52 5.73 26.88
CA LEU A 265 26.27 4.63 25.95
C LEU A 265 25.33 5.01 24.78
N THR A 266 24.35 5.88 25.03
CA THR A 266 23.44 6.38 23.99
C THR A 266 24.20 7.17 22.91
N ASP A 267 25.09 8.07 23.31
CA ASP A 267 25.87 8.88 22.38
C ASP A 267 26.89 8.04 21.63
N PHE A 268 27.49 7.06 22.30
CA PHE A 268 28.37 6.06 21.68
C PHE A 268 27.64 5.26 20.60
N ALA A 269 26.41 4.77 20.89
CA ALA A 269 25.59 4.04 19.94
C ALA A 269 25.18 4.93 18.75
N ILE A 270 24.85 6.21 18.97
CA ILE A 270 24.56 7.17 17.90
C ILE A 270 25.79 7.36 17.00
N ALA A 271 26.98 7.51 17.60
CA ALA A 271 28.23 7.63 16.85
C ALA A 271 28.51 6.36 16.03
N TYR A 272 28.28 5.18 16.59
CA TYR A 272 28.39 3.90 15.90
C TYR A 272 27.49 3.83 14.66
N PHE A 273 26.19 4.12 14.79
CA PHE A 273 25.26 4.15 13.66
C PHE A 273 25.64 5.20 12.61
N THR A 274 26.14 6.37 13.05
CA THR A 274 26.60 7.43 12.14
C THR A 274 27.79 6.95 11.31
N LYS A 275 28.78 6.34 11.93
CA LYS A 275 29.95 5.73 11.24
C LYS A 275 29.53 4.64 10.25
N LEU A 276 28.55 3.80 10.60
CA LEU A 276 28.00 2.79 9.69
C LEU A 276 27.40 3.44 8.45
N LYS A 277 26.62 4.51 8.64
CA LYS A 277 26.01 5.25 7.52
C LYS A 277 27.07 5.87 6.61
N GLU A 278 28.06 6.53 7.17
CA GLU A 278 29.15 7.14 6.40
C GLU A 278 29.94 6.11 5.60
N LYS A 279 30.24 4.96 6.21
CA LYS A 279 31.07 3.92 5.58
C LYS A 279 30.31 3.12 4.51
N TYR A 280 29.04 2.84 4.71
CA TYR A 280 28.28 1.89 3.89
C TYR A 280 27.02 2.49 3.21
N GLY A 281 26.69 3.75 3.46
CA GLY A 281 25.44 4.35 3.00
C GLY A 281 25.45 4.76 1.53
N LYS A 282 26.62 5.04 0.96
CA LYS A 282 26.74 5.46 -0.44
C LYS A 282 26.27 4.35 -1.40
N GLY A 283 25.40 4.70 -2.35
CA GLY A 283 24.79 3.76 -3.30
C GLY A 283 23.70 2.87 -2.70
N ARG A 284 23.22 3.18 -1.49
CA ARG A 284 22.12 2.47 -0.80
C ARG A 284 20.96 3.41 -0.45
N GLU A 285 20.78 4.44 -1.26
CA GLU A 285 19.65 5.37 -1.19
C GLU A 285 18.36 4.68 -1.62
N ARG A 286 17.20 5.33 -1.35
CA ARG A 286 15.90 4.83 -1.75
C ARG A 286 15.78 4.78 -3.29
N GLN A 287 15.35 3.63 -3.79
CA GLN A 287 15.10 3.42 -5.22
C GLN A 287 13.61 3.51 -5.55
N THR A 288 12.74 3.06 -4.66
CA THR A 288 11.29 3.07 -4.86
C THR A 288 10.72 4.46 -4.60
N GLU A 289 10.01 5.03 -5.57
CA GLU A 289 9.30 6.30 -5.43
C GLU A 289 8.02 6.09 -4.61
N LEU A 290 7.81 6.88 -3.56
CA LEU A 290 6.58 6.83 -2.76
C LEU A 290 5.57 7.84 -3.30
N ARG A 291 4.37 7.35 -3.69
CA ARG A 291 3.29 8.17 -4.22
C ARG A 291 1.94 7.54 -3.87
N SER A 292 0.94 8.34 -3.52
CA SER A 292 -0.44 7.85 -3.43
C SER A 292 -1.01 7.59 -4.82
N PHE A 293 -1.74 6.50 -4.97
CA PHE A 293 -2.36 6.15 -6.24
C PHE A 293 -3.82 6.55 -6.28
N ASP A 294 -4.22 7.20 -7.37
CA ASP A 294 -5.63 7.36 -7.69
C ASP A 294 -6.30 5.97 -7.87
N ASN A 295 -7.55 5.89 -7.48
CA ASN A 295 -8.34 4.68 -7.72
C ASN A 295 -8.68 4.61 -9.21
N ILE A 296 -8.02 3.73 -9.95
CA ILE A 296 -8.37 3.43 -11.34
C ILE A 296 -9.58 2.50 -11.33
N GLU A 297 -10.74 3.03 -11.73
CA GLU A 297 -11.92 2.19 -11.94
C GLU A 297 -11.77 1.44 -13.26
N ALA A 298 -11.57 0.13 -13.19
CA ALA A 298 -11.35 -0.73 -14.35
C ALA A 298 -12.46 -0.57 -15.41
N THR A 299 -13.70 -0.32 -15.00
CA THR A 299 -14.85 -0.08 -15.90
C THR A 299 -14.71 1.21 -16.72
N LYS A 300 -14.02 2.24 -16.20
CA LYS A 300 -13.82 3.51 -16.93
C LYS A 300 -12.71 3.44 -17.97
N VAL A 301 -11.73 2.57 -17.77
CA VAL A 301 -10.59 2.40 -18.68
C VAL A 301 -10.74 1.20 -19.62
N ALA A 302 -11.71 0.30 -19.37
CA ALA A 302 -11.98 -0.84 -20.23
C ALA A 302 -12.44 -0.41 -21.62
N LEU A 303 -11.91 -1.10 -22.63
CA LEU A 303 -12.36 -0.90 -24.01
C LEU A 303 -13.77 -1.48 -24.19
N ARG A 304 -14.69 -0.69 -24.73
CA ARG A 304 -16.04 -1.14 -25.13
C ARG A 304 -15.98 -1.73 -26.54
N ASN A 305 -15.56 -2.98 -26.62
CA ASN A 305 -15.33 -3.70 -27.89
C ASN A 305 -16.42 -4.73 -28.22
N THR A 306 -17.42 -4.83 -27.39
CA THR A 306 -18.52 -5.80 -27.50
C THR A 306 -19.86 -5.06 -27.60
N LYS A 307 -20.83 -5.63 -28.30
CA LYS A 307 -22.18 -5.04 -28.48
C LYS A 307 -23.18 -5.75 -27.60
N LEU A 308 -23.95 -4.98 -26.85
CA LEU A 308 -25.06 -5.48 -26.05
C LEU A 308 -26.35 -5.43 -26.86
N TYR A 309 -27.11 -6.52 -26.81
CA TYR A 309 -28.39 -6.67 -27.48
C TYR A 309 -29.47 -7.04 -26.45
N VAL A 310 -30.73 -6.80 -26.81
CA VAL A 310 -31.91 -7.11 -25.96
C VAL A 310 -33.05 -7.73 -26.79
N ASN A 311 -33.63 -8.81 -26.25
CA ASN A 311 -34.91 -9.34 -26.67
C ASN A 311 -35.93 -8.99 -25.60
N ARG A 312 -36.71 -7.92 -25.86
CA ARG A 312 -37.60 -7.33 -24.85
C ARG A 312 -38.75 -8.24 -24.47
N GLU A 313 -39.33 -8.97 -25.43
CA GLU A 313 -40.50 -9.81 -25.22
C GLU A 313 -40.14 -11.12 -24.51
N GLU A 314 -39.09 -11.78 -24.98
CA GLU A 314 -38.64 -13.03 -24.39
C GLU A 314 -37.85 -12.82 -23.08
N GLY A 315 -37.35 -11.61 -22.83
CA GLY A 315 -36.71 -11.23 -21.59
C GLY A 315 -35.21 -11.59 -21.50
N PHE A 316 -34.51 -11.60 -22.64
CA PHE A 316 -33.08 -11.87 -22.70
C PHE A 316 -32.26 -10.63 -23.03
N ILE A 317 -31.09 -10.55 -22.43
CA ILE A 317 -30.02 -9.60 -22.79
C ILE A 317 -28.73 -10.37 -23.04
N GLY A 318 -27.82 -9.83 -23.86
CA GLY A 318 -26.51 -10.45 -24.03
C GLY A 318 -25.79 -10.03 -25.30
N THR A 319 -24.52 -10.43 -25.40
CA THR A 319 -23.63 -10.11 -26.53
C THR A 319 -23.82 -11.09 -27.70
N GLY A 320 -24.37 -12.27 -27.45
CA GLY A 320 -24.65 -13.31 -28.44
C GLY A 320 -25.96 -13.10 -29.22
N LEU A 321 -26.82 -12.17 -28.82
CA LEU A 321 -28.17 -11.95 -29.38
C LEU A 321 -28.12 -11.03 -30.63
N LYS A 322 -27.26 -11.30 -31.58
CA LYS A 322 -26.97 -10.43 -32.74
C LYS A 322 -28.16 -10.17 -33.68
N LYS A 323 -29.24 -10.92 -33.57
CA LYS A 323 -30.49 -10.79 -34.37
C LYS A 323 -31.52 -9.89 -33.69
N ASP A 324 -31.32 -9.57 -32.41
CA ASP A 324 -32.22 -8.78 -31.59
C ASP A 324 -31.82 -7.28 -31.59
N GLU A 325 -32.53 -6.47 -30.82
CA GLU A 325 -32.31 -5.02 -30.73
C GLU A 325 -30.95 -4.67 -30.17
N TYR A 326 -30.14 -3.87 -30.89
CA TYR A 326 -28.90 -3.32 -30.37
C TYR A 326 -29.16 -2.23 -29.32
N VAL A 327 -28.49 -2.32 -28.18
CA VAL A 327 -28.60 -1.38 -27.08
C VAL A 327 -27.43 -0.39 -27.07
N THR A 328 -26.20 -0.88 -26.95
CA THR A 328 -24.99 -0.06 -26.83
C THR A 328 -23.73 -0.89 -26.95
N ASP A 329 -22.59 -0.25 -27.14
CA ASP A 329 -21.28 -0.88 -26.99
C ASP A 329 -20.91 -1.01 -25.51
N CYS A 330 -20.37 -2.16 -25.13
CA CYS A 330 -20.03 -2.52 -23.76
C CYS A 330 -18.69 -3.26 -23.65
N SER A 331 -18.19 -3.40 -22.44
CA SER A 331 -17.12 -4.29 -22.05
C SER A 331 -17.64 -5.53 -21.33
N ASP A 332 -16.88 -6.62 -21.34
CA ASP A 332 -17.17 -7.85 -20.58
C ASP A 332 -17.22 -7.65 -19.04
N ILE A 333 -16.70 -6.54 -18.55
CA ILE A 333 -16.70 -6.18 -17.11
C ILE A 333 -17.79 -5.21 -16.72
N ASP A 334 -18.54 -4.66 -17.68
CA ASP A 334 -19.64 -3.72 -17.40
C ASP A 334 -20.80 -4.40 -16.66
N ASP A 335 -21.50 -3.62 -15.86
CA ASP A 335 -22.79 -3.98 -15.29
C ASP A 335 -23.91 -3.42 -16.18
N VAL A 336 -24.99 -4.16 -16.31
CA VAL A 336 -26.19 -3.78 -17.07
C VAL A 336 -27.33 -3.64 -16.10
N ILE A 337 -28.06 -2.52 -16.18
CA ILE A 337 -29.32 -2.30 -15.47
C ILE A 337 -30.50 -2.58 -16.40
N VAL A 338 -31.46 -3.31 -15.89
CA VAL A 338 -32.68 -3.68 -16.63
C VAL A 338 -33.90 -3.31 -15.82
N PHE A 339 -34.90 -2.70 -16.48
CA PHE A 339 -36.19 -2.41 -15.90
C PHE A 339 -37.30 -3.16 -16.67
N LEU A 340 -38.20 -3.78 -15.92
CA LEU A 340 -39.32 -4.57 -16.44
C LEU A 340 -40.62 -3.83 -16.28
N ARG A 341 -41.59 -4.13 -17.14
CA ARG A 341 -42.90 -3.49 -17.10
C ARG A 341 -43.70 -3.81 -15.84
N ASP A 342 -43.45 -4.94 -15.22
CA ASP A 342 -44.10 -5.35 -13.96
C ASP A 342 -43.61 -4.57 -12.72
N GLY A 343 -42.67 -3.67 -12.89
CA GLY A 343 -42.11 -2.86 -11.81
C GLY A 343 -40.82 -3.41 -11.20
N ASN A 344 -40.32 -4.52 -11.71
CA ASN A 344 -39.05 -5.08 -11.25
C ASN A 344 -37.84 -4.45 -11.96
N MET A 345 -36.74 -4.44 -11.26
CA MET A 345 -35.42 -3.99 -11.74
C MET A 345 -34.35 -5.00 -11.32
N MET A 346 -33.36 -5.21 -12.18
CA MET A 346 -32.20 -6.03 -11.89
C MET A 346 -30.91 -5.36 -12.40
N ILE A 347 -29.80 -5.62 -11.72
CA ILE A 347 -28.47 -5.34 -12.24
C ILE A 347 -27.71 -6.66 -12.37
N CYS A 348 -27.05 -6.87 -13.50
CA CYS A 348 -26.25 -8.05 -13.74
C CYS A 348 -25.01 -7.71 -14.57
N LYS A 349 -24.03 -8.61 -14.60
CA LYS A 349 -22.89 -8.49 -15.52
C LYS A 349 -23.32 -8.73 -16.96
N VAL A 350 -22.56 -8.12 -17.89
CA VAL A 350 -22.62 -8.49 -19.30
C VAL A 350 -22.31 -9.99 -19.43
N ASP A 351 -23.13 -10.69 -20.22
CA ASP A 351 -23.02 -12.12 -20.51
C ASP A 351 -23.33 -12.38 -21.99
N GLU A 352 -23.04 -13.57 -22.49
CA GLU A 352 -23.36 -13.95 -23.84
C GLU A 352 -24.89 -14.01 -24.07
N LYS A 353 -25.63 -14.61 -23.14
CA LYS A 353 -27.11 -14.65 -23.12
C LYS A 353 -27.62 -14.86 -21.71
N LYS A 354 -28.39 -13.88 -21.19
CA LYS A 354 -28.95 -13.92 -19.83
C LYS A 354 -30.41 -13.60 -19.82
N PHE A 355 -31.17 -14.44 -19.14
CA PHE A 355 -32.60 -14.17 -18.87
C PHE A 355 -32.70 -13.20 -17.68
N VAL A 356 -33.43 -12.10 -17.85
CA VAL A 356 -33.63 -11.05 -16.84
C VAL A 356 -35.08 -10.76 -16.50
N GLY A 357 -36.01 -11.38 -17.22
CA GLY A 357 -37.45 -11.18 -17.07
C GLY A 357 -38.11 -10.65 -18.34
N LYS A 358 -39.36 -11.01 -18.59
CA LYS A 358 -40.11 -10.60 -19.77
C LYS A 358 -40.55 -9.14 -19.72
N ASP A 359 -40.94 -8.59 -20.87
CA ASP A 359 -41.42 -7.22 -21.03
C ASP A 359 -40.43 -6.16 -20.54
N ILE A 360 -39.18 -6.22 -21.03
CA ILE A 360 -38.13 -5.27 -20.70
C ILE A 360 -38.45 -3.88 -21.28
N ILE A 361 -38.53 -2.87 -20.43
CA ILE A 361 -38.84 -1.48 -20.84
C ILE A 361 -37.60 -0.65 -21.05
N HIS A 362 -36.49 -0.92 -20.30
CA HIS A 362 -35.25 -0.19 -20.41
C HIS A 362 -34.05 -1.08 -20.10
N VAL A 363 -32.96 -0.91 -20.87
CA VAL A 363 -31.66 -1.54 -20.66
C VAL A 363 -30.58 -0.50 -20.89
N ALA A 364 -29.61 -0.42 -20.00
CA ALA A 364 -28.45 0.45 -20.14
C ALA A 364 -27.23 -0.11 -19.38
N ILE A 365 -26.04 0.39 -19.69
CA ILE A 365 -24.84 0.16 -18.86
C ILE A 365 -25.04 0.87 -17.52
N PHE A 366 -24.71 0.19 -16.43
CA PHE A 366 -24.84 0.70 -15.08
C PHE A 366 -23.48 1.05 -14.47
N ASP A 367 -23.32 2.29 -14.08
CA ASP A 367 -22.18 2.78 -13.32
C ASP A 367 -22.60 3.04 -11.86
N LYS A 368 -21.96 2.31 -10.91
CA LYS A 368 -22.23 2.48 -9.47
C LYS A 368 -21.86 3.86 -8.94
N SER A 369 -20.91 4.52 -9.59
CA SER A 369 -20.44 5.86 -9.22
C SER A 369 -21.34 6.98 -9.75
N ASP A 370 -22.19 6.67 -10.73
CA ASP A 370 -23.11 7.65 -11.34
C ASP A 370 -24.28 7.98 -10.39
N LYS A 371 -24.26 9.20 -9.86
CA LYS A 371 -25.33 9.78 -9.02
C LYS A 371 -26.23 10.71 -9.81
N ARG A 372 -25.93 10.95 -11.11
CA ARG A 372 -26.64 11.94 -11.94
C ARG A 372 -27.76 11.33 -12.77
N THR A 373 -27.69 10.03 -13.06
CA THR A 373 -28.77 9.34 -13.77
C THR A 373 -29.99 9.20 -12.87
N ILE A 374 -31.07 9.86 -13.27
CA ILE A 374 -32.36 9.90 -12.56
C ILE A 374 -33.44 9.25 -13.44
N TYR A 375 -34.28 8.46 -12.81
CA TYR A 375 -35.40 7.77 -13.44
C TYR A 375 -36.68 8.44 -13.03
N ASN A 376 -37.54 8.80 -14.03
CA ASN A 376 -38.89 9.32 -13.82
C ASN A 376 -39.85 8.21 -14.16
N MET A 377 -40.81 7.91 -13.27
CA MET A 377 -41.69 6.76 -13.39
C MET A 377 -43.09 7.05 -12.90
N ILE A 378 -44.11 6.56 -13.66
CA ILE A 378 -45.49 6.43 -13.19
C ILE A 378 -45.85 4.96 -13.26
N TYR A 379 -46.42 4.43 -12.17
CA TYR A 379 -46.88 3.07 -12.11
C TYR A 379 -48.27 2.98 -11.53
N ARG A 380 -49.02 1.93 -11.91
CA ARG A 380 -50.29 1.53 -11.32
C ARG A 380 -50.01 0.46 -10.26
N ASP A 381 -50.55 0.65 -9.07
CA ASP A 381 -50.44 -0.26 -7.94
C ASP A 381 -51.51 -1.38 -8.05
N GLY A 382 -51.07 -2.61 -8.35
CA GLY A 382 -51.98 -3.73 -8.61
C GLY A 382 -52.73 -3.65 -9.95
N LYS A 383 -53.66 -4.57 -10.20
CA LYS A 383 -54.40 -4.65 -11.47
C LYS A 383 -55.35 -3.48 -11.73
N SER A 384 -55.93 -2.91 -10.69
CA SER A 384 -56.94 -1.86 -10.77
C SER A 384 -56.76 -0.74 -9.73
N GLY A 385 -55.66 -0.70 -9.06
CA GLY A 385 -55.37 0.26 -7.98
C GLY A 385 -54.98 1.66 -8.49
N PRO A 386 -54.67 2.55 -7.55
CA PRO A 386 -54.27 3.91 -7.85
C PRO A 386 -52.90 3.98 -8.55
N SER A 387 -52.67 5.07 -9.26
CA SER A 387 -51.38 5.32 -9.91
C SER A 387 -50.53 6.29 -9.10
N TYR A 388 -49.23 5.99 -9.01
CA TYR A 388 -48.25 6.77 -8.30
C TYR A 388 -47.16 7.27 -9.27
N ILE A 389 -46.58 8.41 -8.93
CA ILE A 389 -45.47 9.03 -9.65
C ILE A 389 -44.30 9.16 -8.73
N LYS A 390 -43.11 8.87 -9.22
CA LYS A 390 -41.87 9.07 -8.50
C LYS A 390 -40.73 9.42 -9.40
N ARG A 391 -39.76 10.09 -8.79
CA ARG A 391 -38.46 10.43 -9.35
C ARG A 391 -37.39 9.87 -8.45
N PHE A 392 -36.48 9.05 -8.99
CA PHE A 392 -35.54 8.32 -8.14
C PHE A 392 -34.21 8.04 -8.82
N ASN A 393 -33.18 7.83 -8.01
CA ASN A 393 -31.89 7.26 -8.43
C ASN A 393 -31.78 5.80 -7.96
N VAL A 394 -30.81 5.10 -8.55
CA VAL A 394 -30.48 3.71 -8.20
C VAL A 394 -29.12 3.67 -7.54
N SER A 395 -29.08 3.30 -6.27
CA SER A 395 -27.88 3.13 -5.48
C SER A 395 -28.02 1.94 -4.52
N GLY A 396 -26.91 1.44 -3.97
CA GLY A 396 -26.90 0.37 -2.98
C GLY A 396 -27.55 -0.92 -3.47
N VAL A 397 -27.14 -1.41 -4.67
CA VAL A 397 -27.71 -2.59 -5.32
C VAL A 397 -26.71 -3.74 -5.36
N THR A 398 -27.24 -4.97 -5.27
CA THR A 398 -26.49 -6.22 -5.43
C THR A 398 -26.81 -6.82 -6.80
N ARG A 399 -25.80 -7.38 -7.48
CA ARG A 399 -25.99 -8.08 -8.76
C ARG A 399 -26.92 -9.28 -8.61
N ASP A 400 -27.66 -9.57 -9.68
CA ASP A 400 -28.52 -10.74 -9.82
C ASP A 400 -29.68 -10.83 -8.80
N LYS A 401 -30.02 -9.69 -8.17
CA LYS A 401 -31.13 -9.55 -7.26
C LYS A 401 -32.25 -8.72 -7.94
N LEU A 402 -33.48 -9.23 -7.88
CA LEU A 402 -34.66 -8.48 -8.28
C LEU A 402 -35.07 -7.48 -7.21
N TYR A 403 -35.35 -6.26 -7.63
CA TYR A 403 -35.85 -5.17 -6.78
C TYR A 403 -37.16 -4.67 -7.31
N ASP A 404 -38.23 -4.76 -6.49
CA ASP A 404 -39.53 -4.13 -6.80
C ASP A 404 -39.46 -2.61 -6.62
N LEU A 405 -39.84 -1.87 -7.63
CA LEU A 405 -39.91 -0.42 -7.65
C LEU A 405 -41.30 0.12 -7.33
N THR A 406 -42.28 -0.74 -7.09
CA THR A 406 -43.68 -0.40 -6.80
C THR A 406 -43.98 -0.56 -5.31
N ASN A 407 -45.15 -1.06 -4.92
CA ASN A 407 -45.51 -1.35 -3.53
C ASN A 407 -45.59 -2.86 -3.26
N GLU A 408 -44.94 -3.68 -4.06
CA GLU A 408 -44.98 -5.15 -3.99
C GLU A 408 -46.40 -5.74 -4.18
N THR A 409 -47.31 -4.94 -4.70
CA THR A 409 -48.69 -5.38 -4.98
C THR A 409 -48.73 -6.17 -6.28
N LYS A 410 -49.17 -7.42 -6.22
CA LYS A 410 -49.24 -8.30 -7.39
C LYS A 410 -50.08 -7.69 -8.52
N GLY A 411 -49.48 -7.61 -9.71
CA GLY A 411 -50.12 -7.06 -10.90
C GLY A 411 -49.92 -5.56 -11.07
N SER A 412 -49.02 -4.96 -10.32
CA SER A 412 -48.51 -3.59 -10.57
C SER A 412 -47.90 -3.49 -11.96
N GLN A 413 -47.94 -2.32 -12.57
CA GLN A 413 -47.44 -2.11 -13.92
C GLN A 413 -46.92 -0.68 -14.10
N ILE A 414 -45.74 -0.57 -14.71
CA ILE A 414 -45.18 0.73 -15.11
C ILE A 414 -45.93 1.24 -16.35
N LEU A 415 -46.48 2.43 -16.22
CA LEU A 415 -47.23 3.10 -17.28
C LEU A 415 -46.39 4.10 -18.04
N TYR A 416 -45.41 4.68 -17.40
CA TYR A 416 -44.47 5.67 -17.96
C TYR A 416 -43.12 5.53 -17.33
N PHE A 417 -42.05 5.62 -18.15
CA PHE A 417 -40.68 5.51 -17.67
C PHE A 417 -39.73 6.28 -18.57
N THR A 418 -38.84 7.08 -17.97
CA THR A 418 -37.73 7.73 -18.66
C THR A 418 -36.42 7.60 -17.86
N CYS A 419 -35.30 7.49 -18.56
CA CYS A 419 -33.96 7.49 -18.03
C CYS A 419 -33.31 8.82 -18.38
N ASN A 420 -32.83 9.55 -17.37
CA ASN A 420 -32.37 10.94 -17.50
C ASN A 420 -30.93 11.08 -16.97
N PRO A 421 -29.88 10.97 -17.84
CA PRO A 421 -28.47 10.90 -17.41
C PRO A 421 -27.96 12.14 -16.67
N ASN A 422 -28.57 13.30 -16.85
CA ASN A 422 -28.24 14.53 -16.13
C ASN A 422 -29.36 15.02 -15.23
N GLY A 423 -30.27 14.13 -14.83
CA GLY A 423 -31.42 14.49 -14.02
C GLY A 423 -32.37 15.46 -14.72
N GLU A 424 -32.62 15.26 -16.00
CA GLU A 424 -33.63 15.99 -16.76
C GLU A 424 -35.00 15.71 -16.19
N ALA A 425 -35.88 16.71 -16.24
CA ALA A 425 -37.24 16.61 -15.73
C ALA A 425 -38.20 17.15 -16.79
N GLU A 426 -38.88 16.26 -17.42
CA GLU A 426 -39.89 16.57 -18.44
C GLU A 426 -41.23 16.96 -17.82
N VAL A 427 -42.05 17.71 -18.58
CA VAL A 427 -43.43 17.97 -18.30
C VAL A 427 -44.28 16.99 -19.12
N ILE A 428 -45.16 16.25 -18.44
CA ILE A 428 -46.05 15.28 -19.07
C ILE A 428 -47.51 15.66 -18.89
N THR A 429 -48.32 15.28 -19.85
CA THR A 429 -49.80 15.38 -19.79
C THR A 429 -50.38 14.01 -19.48
N ILE A 430 -51.14 13.92 -18.40
CA ILE A 430 -51.88 12.71 -18.02
C ILE A 430 -53.34 12.81 -18.47
N ILE A 431 -53.81 11.78 -19.15
CA ILE A 431 -55.17 11.67 -19.68
C ILE A 431 -55.83 10.44 -19.05
N LEU A 432 -56.95 10.62 -18.35
CA LEU A 432 -57.75 9.54 -17.74
C LEU A 432 -58.72 8.88 -18.73
N ARG A 433 -59.09 7.67 -18.42
CA ARG A 433 -60.28 7.06 -19.02
C ARG A 433 -61.54 7.74 -18.45
N GLN A 434 -62.49 8.07 -19.30
CA GLN A 434 -63.76 8.61 -18.85
C GLN A 434 -64.56 7.50 -18.17
N ILE A 435 -64.82 7.65 -16.87
CA ILE A 435 -65.59 6.74 -16.05
C ILE A 435 -66.47 7.62 -15.20
N GLY A 436 -67.83 7.42 -15.36
CA GLY A 436 -68.81 8.19 -14.61
C GLY A 436 -68.68 9.72 -14.86
N SER A 437 -68.87 10.52 -13.83
CA SER A 437 -68.99 11.98 -13.88
C SER A 437 -67.66 12.68 -13.57
N ILE A 438 -66.47 12.09 -13.93
CA ILE A 438 -65.18 12.70 -13.69
C ILE A 438 -65.09 14.02 -14.49
N LYS A 439 -64.93 15.15 -13.76
CA LYS A 439 -64.86 16.49 -14.35
C LYS A 439 -63.50 16.86 -14.97
N LYS A 440 -62.38 16.39 -14.39
CA LYS A 440 -61.02 16.69 -14.84
C LYS A 440 -60.36 15.46 -15.43
N LEU A 441 -60.37 15.36 -16.76
CA LEU A 441 -59.80 14.22 -17.49
C LEU A 441 -58.37 14.39 -17.96
N LYS A 442 -57.84 15.63 -17.92
CA LYS A 442 -56.51 15.94 -18.43
C LYS A 442 -55.86 17.00 -17.56
N TRP A 443 -54.57 16.79 -17.22
CA TRP A 443 -53.71 17.80 -16.55
C TRP A 443 -52.23 17.52 -16.80
N ASP A 444 -51.44 18.55 -16.60
CA ASP A 444 -49.99 18.48 -16.76
C ASP A 444 -49.31 18.21 -15.39
N VAL A 445 -48.23 17.49 -15.43
CA VAL A 445 -47.37 17.19 -14.28
C VAL A 445 -45.92 17.46 -14.67
N ASP A 446 -45.28 18.28 -13.85
CA ASP A 446 -43.85 18.62 -14.02
C ASP A 446 -43.00 17.78 -13.05
N PHE A 447 -42.06 16.98 -13.58
CA PHE A 447 -41.14 16.21 -12.78
C PHE A 447 -40.12 17.09 -12.04
N ALA A 448 -39.87 18.33 -12.49
CA ALA A 448 -38.90 19.23 -11.84
C ALA A 448 -39.32 19.60 -10.40
N GLY A 449 -40.65 19.70 -10.16
CA GLY A 449 -41.21 19.95 -8.83
C GLY A 449 -41.14 18.76 -7.87
N MET A 450 -40.56 17.60 -8.29
CA MET A 450 -40.52 16.40 -7.46
C MET A 450 -39.11 16.19 -6.88
N ALA A 451 -39.09 15.86 -5.58
CA ALA A 451 -37.82 15.47 -4.92
C ALA A 451 -37.31 14.12 -5.46
N ILE A 452 -36.01 14.06 -5.76
CA ILE A 452 -35.32 12.82 -6.11
C ILE A 452 -35.19 11.98 -4.83
N LYS A 453 -35.73 10.76 -4.83
CA LYS A 453 -35.71 9.83 -3.70
C LYS A 453 -34.96 8.53 -4.05
N GLY A 454 -34.77 7.65 -3.09
CA GLY A 454 -34.22 6.31 -3.35
C GLY A 454 -35.25 5.42 -4.07
N ARG A 455 -34.77 4.36 -4.75
CA ARG A 455 -35.59 3.42 -5.54
C ARG A 455 -36.78 2.81 -4.78
N ALA A 456 -36.64 2.56 -3.47
CA ALA A 456 -37.67 1.93 -2.63
C ALA A 456 -38.81 2.88 -2.23
N SER A 457 -38.78 4.16 -2.63
CA SER A 457 -39.85 5.10 -2.30
C SER A 457 -41.13 4.74 -3.06
N LYS A 458 -42.28 4.83 -2.38
CA LYS A 458 -43.62 4.62 -2.97
C LYS A 458 -43.95 5.65 -4.06
N GLY A 459 -43.52 6.88 -3.90
CA GLY A 459 -43.91 8.01 -4.76
C GLY A 459 -45.16 8.74 -4.25
N ASN A 460 -45.62 9.70 -5.05
CA ASN A 460 -46.80 10.52 -4.77
C ASN A 460 -48.00 9.99 -5.53
N LEU A 461 -49.19 10.04 -4.92
CA LEU A 461 -50.42 9.65 -5.59
C LEU A 461 -50.69 10.61 -6.75
N VAL A 462 -50.93 10.04 -7.95
CA VAL A 462 -51.28 10.77 -9.17
C VAL A 462 -52.77 10.72 -9.41
N SER A 463 -53.33 9.52 -9.41
CA SER A 463 -54.74 9.33 -9.70
C SER A 463 -55.29 8.04 -9.04
N LYS A 464 -56.51 8.11 -8.54
CA LYS A 464 -57.28 6.93 -8.13
C LYS A 464 -58.00 6.28 -9.30
N TYR A 465 -58.06 6.96 -10.46
CA TYR A 465 -58.75 6.51 -11.66
C TYR A 465 -57.78 6.01 -12.72
N PRO A 466 -58.21 5.10 -13.60
CA PRO A 466 -57.36 4.53 -14.63
C PRO A 466 -56.84 5.59 -15.62
N ILE A 467 -55.55 5.57 -15.85
CA ILE A 467 -54.89 6.43 -16.86
C ILE A 467 -55.09 5.77 -18.22
N LYS A 468 -55.56 6.57 -19.19
CA LYS A 468 -55.70 6.18 -20.60
C LYS A 468 -54.42 6.32 -21.37
N LYS A 469 -53.74 7.46 -21.20
CA LYS A 469 -52.52 7.83 -21.93
C LYS A 469 -51.70 8.83 -21.14
N ILE A 470 -50.39 8.78 -21.33
CA ILE A 470 -49.42 9.76 -20.83
C ILE A 470 -48.66 10.26 -22.04
N GLU A 471 -48.56 11.56 -22.21
CA GLU A 471 -47.85 12.23 -23.33
C GLU A 471 -46.82 13.18 -22.78
N ILE A 472 -45.64 13.23 -23.42
CA ILE A 472 -44.62 14.23 -23.11
C ILE A 472 -45.10 15.55 -23.71
N LYS A 473 -45.23 16.58 -22.88
CA LYS A 473 -45.62 17.93 -23.31
C LYS A 473 -44.38 18.76 -23.60
N GLU A 474 -43.41 18.72 -22.72
CA GLU A 474 -42.17 19.47 -22.83
C GLU A 474 -40.97 18.58 -22.50
N LYS A 475 -39.88 18.72 -23.25
CA LYS A 475 -38.61 17.99 -22.97
C LYS A 475 -38.02 18.48 -21.66
N GLY A 476 -37.40 17.57 -20.94
CA GLY A 476 -36.79 17.84 -19.65
C GLY A 476 -35.57 18.74 -19.74
N ILE A 477 -35.42 19.58 -18.72
CA ILE A 477 -34.21 20.33 -18.45
C ILE A 477 -33.55 19.75 -17.22
N SER A 478 -32.21 19.75 -17.17
CA SER A 478 -31.46 19.27 -16.01
C SER A 478 -31.82 20.08 -14.76
N THR A 479 -32.17 19.39 -13.68
CA THR A 479 -32.45 19.97 -12.36
C THR A 479 -31.28 19.83 -11.40
N LEU A 480 -30.20 19.24 -11.84
CA LEU A 480 -28.98 19.04 -11.06
C LEU A 480 -28.03 20.24 -11.21
N LYS A 481 -27.20 20.47 -10.20
CA LYS A 481 -26.17 21.50 -10.27
C LYS A 481 -25.21 21.20 -11.44
N PRO A 482 -24.70 22.26 -12.15
CA PRO A 482 -23.67 22.08 -13.16
C PRO A 482 -22.46 21.37 -12.62
N ARG A 483 -21.79 20.58 -13.46
CA ARG A 483 -20.49 19.97 -13.12
C ARG A 483 -19.44 21.05 -13.01
N LYS A 484 -18.61 20.98 -11.98
CA LYS A 484 -17.38 21.77 -11.90
C LYS A 484 -16.25 21.02 -12.60
N ILE A 485 -15.51 21.72 -13.42
CA ILE A 485 -14.31 21.21 -14.08
C ILE A 485 -13.16 22.11 -13.63
N TRP A 486 -12.10 21.49 -13.10
CA TRP A 486 -10.89 22.21 -12.72
C TRP A 486 -9.65 21.42 -13.10
N PHE A 487 -8.60 22.13 -13.42
CA PHE A 487 -7.30 21.56 -13.68
C PHE A 487 -6.50 21.52 -12.37
N ASP A 488 -5.92 20.37 -12.03
CA ASP A 488 -5.04 20.20 -10.88
C ASP A 488 -3.59 20.30 -11.37
N ASP A 489 -2.95 21.42 -11.08
CA ASP A 489 -1.59 21.70 -11.53
C ASP A 489 -0.55 20.78 -10.88
N THR A 490 -0.84 20.21 -9.71
CA THR A 490 0.11 19.34 -8.98
C THR A 490 0.24 17.97 -9.62
N VAL A 491 -0.84 17.45 -10.18
CA VAL A 491 -0.89 16.14 -10.85
C VAL A 491 -1.11 16.28 -12.37
N GLN A 492 -1.12 17.51 -12.92
CA GLN A 492 -1.32 17.80 -14.34
C GLN A 492 -2.57 17.11 -14.92
N LYS A 493 -3.68 17.12 -14.19
CA LYS A 493 -4.90 16.37 -14.53
C LYS A 493 -6.15 17.25 -14.50
N LEU A 494 -7.04 17.00 -15.48
CA LEU A 494 -8.37 17.62 -15.50
C LEU A 494 -9.32 16.81 -14.61
N ASN A 495 -9.85 17.43 -13.57
CA ASN A 495 -10.83 16.83 -12.68
C ASN A 495 -12.25 17.31 -13.00
N VAL A 496 -13.24 16.43 -12.81
CA VAL A 496 -14.67 16.71 -13.04
C VAL A 496 -15.42 16.25 -11.79
N ASP A 497 -16.21 17.16 -11.20
CA ASP A 497 -17.06 16.88 -10.03
C ASP A 497 -18.31 16.08 -10.43
#